data_a33314da7bbc75e83371a5b9ea41b1a7
#
_entry.id   a33314da7bbc75e83371a5b9ea41b1a7
#
_cell.length_a   1.000
_cell.length_b   1.000
_cell.length_c   1.000
_cell.angle_alpha   90.00
_cell.angle_beta   90.00
_cell.angle_gamma   90.00
#
_symmetry.space_group_name_H-M   'P 1'
#
loop_
_entity.id
_entity.type
_entity.pdbx_description
1 polymer ?
#
loop_
_entity_poly.entity_id
_entity_poly.type
_entity_poly.pdbx_seq_one_letter_code
_entity_poly.pdbx_strand_id
1 'polypeptide(L)'
;MQVLSFTVLSAGLLRVLLIPDQPVHGSSYTNDLCPCEIREKLPLEDPTAEVDVAIVLAVDMSGSINQIEATLQRESYAAALESPTVLKVIKEGMHGKIAVTFVEWSSRGSLKTRVDWTVLSEANDASVVAEAIRKRSEGLHRDPHGAKTSISYAIDVSVDAFDKLPVPTLRRVIDISGDGTNNDGSSLEESRLRALQKAIVINGLPIGAEMENGETTAEYYERHVIGGPGSFIIPADSSAEFQWAIINKLIREVSSISGEKRS
;
A
#
# COMPACT_ATOMS: atom_id res chain seq x y z
N MET A 1 -57.09 -24.15 -2.10
CA MET A 1 -58.31 -24.05 -2.88
C MET A 1 -58.24 -22.75 -3.68
N GLN A 2 -58.38 -22.98 -4.99
CA GLN A 2 -58.51 -22.03 -6.11
C GLN A 2 -57.21 -21.29 -6.50
N VAL A 3 -56.47 -21.63 -7.50
CA VAL A 3 -56.62 -22.08 -8.93
C VAL A 3 -57.22 -20.97 -9.82
N LEU A 4 -56.50 -20.83 -10.95
CA LEU A 4 -56.86 -20.23 -12.25
C LEU A 4 -56.46 -18.75 -12.42
N SER A 5 -56.03 -18.29 -13.58
CA SER A 5 -55.95 -18.88 -14.93
C SER A 5 -55.07 -18.03 -15.86
N PHE A 6 -54.47 -18.68 -16.83
CA PHE A 6 -53.83 -18.12 -18.01
C PHE A 6 -54.77 -17.33 -18.91
N THR A 7 -54.28 -16.29 -19.58
CA THR A 7 -54.74 -15.99 -20.94
C THR A 7 -53.63 -15.43 -21.81
N VAL A 8 -53.33 -16.13 -22.86
CA VAL A 8 -52.52 -15.74 -24.04
C VAL A 8 -53.49 -15.23 -25.10
N LEU A 9 -53.17 -14.15 -25.79
CA LEU A 9 -53.59 -13.82 -27.18
C LEU A 9 -52.74 -12.66 -27.68
N SER A 10 -51.99 -12.73 -28.66
CA SER A 10 -52.01 -12.94 -30.12
C SER A 10 -51.82 -11.63 -30.89
N ALA A 11 -50.75 -11.64 -31.68
CA ALA A 11 -50.53 -11.06 -33.01
C ALA A 11 -51.15 -9.70 -33.39
N GLY A 12 -50.32 -8.82 -33.91
CA GLY A 12 -50.78 -7.65 -34.67
C GLY A 12 -49.74 -6.75 -35.27
N LEU A 13 -49.37 -7.04 -36.48
CA LEU A 13 -48.92 -6.15 -37.57
C LEU A 13 -47.75 -5.13 -37.36
N LEU A 14 -46.69 -5.47 -38.01
CA LEU A 14 -45.63 -4.61 -38.52
C LEU A 14 -46.20 -3.57 -39.49
N ARG A 15 -46.16 -2.28 -39.16
CA ARG A 15 -46.32 -1.17 -40.10
C ARG A 15 -44.94 -0.48 -40.27
N VAL A 16 -44.34 -0.64 -41.41
CA VAL A 16 -43.21 0.13 -41.91
C VAL A 16 -43.80 1.50 -42.32
N LEU A 17 -43.38 2.55 -41.65
CA LEU A 17 -43.59 3.93 -42.08
C LEU A 17 -42.27 4.44 -42.66
N LEU A 18 -42.26 4.65 -43.99
CA LEU A 18 -41.25 5.40 -44.73
C LEU A 18 -41.34 6.87 -44.32
N ILE A 19 -40.27 7.40 -43.77
CA ILE A 19 -40.09 8.83 -43.53
C ILE A 19 -39.13 9.39 -44.58
N PRO A 20 -39.48 10.49 -45.28
CA PRO A 20 -38.67 11.03 -46.35
C PRO A 20 -37.44 11.80 -45.81
N ASP A 21 -36.38 11.75 -46.64
CA ASP A 21 -35.15 12.50 -46.50
C ASP A 21 -35.37 14.01 -46.28
N GLN A 22 -34.74 14.55 -45.20
CA GLN A 22 -34.58 15.97 -45.02
C GLN A 22 -33.08 16.36 -44.99
N PRO A 23 -32.67 17.48 -45.55
CA PRO A 23 -31.28 17.80 -45.70
C PRO A 23 -30.59 18.22 -44.38
N VAL A 24 -29.38 17.72 -44.20
CA VAL A 24 -28.47 18.01 -43.11
C VAL A 24 -28.01 19.49 -43.17
N HIS A 25 -28.51 20.33 -42.28
CA HIS A 25 -27.85 21.55 -41.90
C HIS A 25 -26.88 21.30 -40.75
N GLY A 26 -25.62 21.72 -40.97
CA GLY A 26 -24.56 21.58 -39.98
C GLY A 26 -24.90 22.30 -38.69
N SER A 27 -24.78 21.57 -37.59
CA SER A 27 -24.73 22.12 -36.23
C SER A 27 -23.50 21.58 -35.53
N SER A 28 -22.71 22.51 -35.05
CA SER A 28 -21.55 22.34 -34.25
C SER A 28 -21.81 21.39 -33.07
N TYR A 29 -21.14 20.24 -33.05
CA TYR A 29 -21.11 19.36 -31.88
C TYR A 29 -20.32 20.04 -30.80
N THR A 30 -20.99 20.57 -29.78
CA THR A 30 -20.42 20.81 -28.48
C THR A 30 -20.20 19.43 -27.85
N ASN A 31 -18.94 19.14 -27.51
CA ASN A 31 -18.55 17.96 -26.75
C ASN A 31 -19.15 18.05 -25.33
N ASP A 32 -20.35 17.50 -25.16
CA ASP A 32 -20.85 17.17 -23.83
C ASP A 32 -20.17 15.89 -23.36
N LEU A 33 -19.04 16.06 -22.66
CA LEU A 33 -18.35 14.98 -21.97
C LEU A 33 -19.24 14.47 -20.82
N CYS A 34 -19.48 13.17 -20.83
CA CYS A 34 -20.21 12.46 -19.79
C CYS A 34 -19.53 12.69 -18.42
N PRO A 35 -20.27 12.96 -17.30
CA PRO A 35 -19.71 13.25 -15.99
C PRO A 35 -18.95 12.10 -15.31
N CYS A 36 -18.83 10.96 -15.94
CA CYS A 36 -18.15 9.79 -15.39
C CYS A 36 -16.65 9.67 -15.76
N GLU A 37 -16.08 10.63 -16.49
CA GLU A 37 -14.66 10.59 -16.91
C GLU A 37 -13.77 11.70 -16.35
N ILE A 38 -14.15 12.31 -15.24
CA ILE A 38 -13.18 13.05 -14.45
C ILE A 38 -12.52 12.06 -13.48
N ARG A 39 -11.81 11.07 -14.01
CA ARG A 39 -10.58 10.61 -13.38
C ARG A 39 -9.59 11.73 -13.62
N GLU A 40 -9.45 12.59 -12.63
CA GLU A 40 -8.32 13.51 -12.55
C GLU A 40 -7.05 12.65 -12.66
N LYS A 41 -6.51 12.57 -13.89
CA LYS A 41 -5.16 12.08 -14.09
C LYS A 41 -4.30 13.10 -13.35
N LEU A 42 -3.85 12.72 -12.15
CA LEU A 42 -2.64 13.33 -11.59
C LEU A 42 -1.63 13.43 -12.74
N PRO A 43 -0.97 14.58 -12.92
CA PRO A 43 0.02 14.71 -13.97
C PRO A 43 0.94 13.50 -13.87
N LEU A 44 1.07 12.72 -14.94
CA LEU A 44 2.14 11.75 -15.05
C LEU A 44 3.41 12.58 -14.94
N GLU A 45 4.00 12.62 -13.74
CA GLU A 45 5.34 13.15 -13.58
C GLU A 45 6.23 12.42 -14.58
N ASP A 46 7.19 13.14 -15.15
CA ASP A 46 8.13 12.63 -16.12
C ASP A 46 8.54 11.18 -15.78
N PRO A 47 8.21 10.18 -16.63
CA PRO A 47 8.52 8.77 -16.33
C PRO A 47 10.03 8.49 -16.25
N THR A 48 10.87 9.50 -16.52
CA THR A 48 12.33 9.45 -16.33
C THR A 48 12.76 9.99 -14.96
N ALA A 49 11.84 10.52 -14.15
CA ALA A 49 12.17 11.05 -12.83
C ALA A 49 12.49 9.92 -11.86
N GLU A 50 13.79 9.68 -11.64
CA GLU A 50 14.29 8.74 -10.64
C GLU A 50 13.94 9.18 -9.22
N VAL A 51 13.66 8.23 -8.33
CA VAL A 51 13.43 8.49 -6.90
C VAL A 51 14.57 7.95 -6.06
N ASP A 52 14.83 8.57 -4.92
CA ASP A 52 15.91 8.18 -4.02
C ASP A 52 15.69 6.80 -3.42
N VAL A 53 14.45 6.50 -3.04
CA VAL A 53 14.05 5.21 -2.51
C VAL A 53 12.59 4.91 -2.86
N ALA A 54 12.31 3.65 -3.16
CA ALA A 54 10.94 3.12 -3.25
C ALA A 54 10.69 2.23 -2.03
N ILE A 55 9.62 2.52 -1.28
CA ILE A 55 9.28 1.86 -0.01
C ILE A 55 7.91 1.21 -0.11
N VAL A 56 7.85 -0.09 0.15
CA VAL A 56 6.59 -0.79 0.44
C VAL A 56 6.37 -0.73 1.94
N LEU A 57 5.35 0.02 2.39
CA LEU A 57 4.89 0.05 3.78
C LEU A 57 3.90 -1.12 3.97
N ALA A 58 4.39 -2.23 4.49
CA ALA A 58 3.63 -3.46 4.69
C ALA A 58 3.21 -3.59 6.15
N VAL A 59 1.92 -3.33 6.43
CA VAL A 59 1.38 -3.17 7.77
C VAL A 59 0.51 -4.35 8.15
N ASP A 60 0.82 -5.01 9.26
CA ASP A 60 0.07 -6.13 9.81
C ASP A 60 -1.33 -5.71 10.28
N MET A 61 -2.32 -6.45 9.83
CA MET A 61 -3.71 -6.39 10.25
C MET A 61 -4.22 -7.78 10.64
N SER A 62 -3.33 -8.62 11.19
CA SER A 62 -3.69 -9.96 11.68
C SER A 62 -4.65 -9.89 12.87
N GLY A 63 -5.13 -11.02 13.32
CA GLY A 63 -6.23 -11.04 14.28
C GLY A 63 -5.88 -10.62 15.70
N SER A 64 -4.62 -10.46 16.03
CA SER A 64 -4.15 -9.80 17.26
C SER A 64 -4.42 -8.29 17.23
N ILE A 65 -4.42 -7.68 16.03
CA ILE A 65 -4.66 -6.24 15.86
C ILE A 65 -6.15 -5.93 15.95
N ASN A 66 -6.56 -5.25 17.00
CA ASN A 66 -7.94 -4.78 17.13
C ASN A 66 -8.21 -3.51 16.31
N GLN A 67 -9.47 -3.11 16.21
CA GLN A 67 -9.87 -1.96 15.37
C GLN A 67 -9.26 -0.63 15.83
N ILE A 68 -9.03 -0.45 17.12
CA ILE A 68 -8.42 0.77 17.67
C ILE A 68 -6.95 0.82 17.27
N GLU A 69 -6.24 -0.28 17.42
CA GLU A 69 -4.84 -0.42 17.01
C GLU A 69 -4.66 -0.25 15.51
N ALA A 70 -5.51 -0.88 14.70
CA ALA A 70 -5.50 -0.69 13.25
C ALA A 70 -5.71 0.78 12.84
N THR A 71 -6.60 1.50 13.54
CA THR A 71 -6.82 2.93 13.29
C THR A 71 -5.60 3.75 13.71
N LEU A 72 -5.02 3.44 14.86
CA LEU A 72 -3.81 4.09 15.36
C LEU A 72 -2.62 3.88 14.42
N GLN A 73 -2.44 2.66 13.91
CA GLN A 73 -1.38 2.36 12.94
C GLN A 73 -1.52 3.23 11.69
N ARG A 74 -2.71 3.26 11.07
CA ARG A 74 -2.97 4.10 9.88
C ARG A 74 -2.73 5.57 10.15
N GLU A 75 -3.25 6.08 11.27
CA GLU A 75 -3.07 7.48 11.65
C GLU A 75 -1.60 7.83 11.88
N SER A 76 -0.84 6.92 12.49
CA SER A 76 0.59 7.12 12.75
C SER A 76 1.42 7.12 11.47
N TYR A 77 1.16 6.21 10.52
CA TYR A 77 1.81 6.24 9.21
C TYR A 77 1.44 7.49 8.41
N ALA A 78 0.18 7.87 8.40
CA ALA A 78 -0.30 9.07 7.73
C ALA A 78 0.37 10.33 8.30
N ALA A 79 0.37 10.49 9.63
CA ALA A 79 1.00 11.61 10.31
C ALA A 79 2.53 11.63 10.12
N ALA A 80 3.18 10.46 10.05
CA ALA A 80 4.62 10.38 9.80
C ALA A 80 4.97 10.85 8.38
N LEU A 81 4.20 10.48 7.36
CA LEU A 81 4.41 10.94 5.99
C LEU A 81 4.18 12.46 5.85
N GLU A 82 3.22 13.03 6.59
CA GLU A 82 2.96 14.48 6.64
C GLU A 82 3.96 15.25 7.52
N SER A 83 4.82 14.55 8.27
CA SER A 83 5.75 15.19 9.20
C SER A 83 6.71 16.13 8.47
N PRO A 84 6.83 17.39 8.90
CA PRO A 84 7.80 18.34 8.32
C PRO A 84 9.24 17.82 8.36
N THR A 85 9.59 17.00 9.36
CA THR A 85 10.92 16.39 9.48
C THR A 85 11.15 15.34 8.41
N VAL A 86 10.17 14.47 8.14
CA VAL A 86 10.26 13.45 7.08
C VAL A 86 10.32 14.14 5.71
N LEU A 87 9.44 15.12 5.46
CA LEU A 87 9.44 15.88 4.21
C LEU A 87 10.74 16.63 3.96
N LYS A 88 11.36 17.17 5.03
CA LYS A 88 12.67 17.82 4.93
C LYS A 88 13.73 16.80 4.49
N VAL A 89 13.76 15.62 5.11
CA VAL A 89 14.75 14.58 4.77
C VAL A 89 14.55 14.08 3.34
N ILE A 90 13.29 13.93 2.89
CA ILE A 90 13.01 13.59 1.48
C ILE A 90 13.62 14.66 0.55
N LYS A 91 13.39 15.94 0.80
CA LYS A 91 13.93 17.03 -0.02
C LYS A 91 15.45 17.13 -0.02
N GLU A 92 16.11 16.69 1.03
CA GLU A 92 17.57 16.66 1.16
C GLU A 92 18.22 15.46 0.41
N GLY A 93 17.42 14.54 -0.14
CA GLY A 93 17.87 13.44 -0.98
C GLY A 93 18.49 13.90 -2.30
N MET A 94 19.06 12.97 -3.07
CA MET A 94 19.71 13.26 -4.35
C MET A 94 18.72 13.77 -5.39
N HIS A 95 17.54 13.14 -5.46
CA HIS A 95 16.43 13.51 -6.35
C HIS A 95 15.35 14.30 -5.61
N GLY A 96 15.38 14.32 -4.28
CA GLY A 96 14.40 14.98 -3.44
C GLY A 96 13.00 14.35 -3.51
N LYS A 97 12.94 13.09 -3.88
CA LYS A 97 11.69 12.33 -4.09
C LYS A 97 11.82 10.90 -3.61
N ILE A 98 10.72 10.36 -3.09
CA ILE A 98 10.57 8.93 -2.79
C ILE A 98 9.31 8.37 -3.46
N ALA A 99 9.24 7.07 -3.67
CA ALA A 99 8.00 6.40 -4.05
C ALA A 99 7.53 5.54 -2.89
N VAL A 100 6.24 5.59 -2.57
CA VAL A 100 5.64 4.75 -1.53
C VAL A 100 4.43 3.99 -2.05
N THR A 101 4.21 2.80 -1.53
CA THR A 101 2.94 2.08 -1.58
C THR A 101 2.60 1.60 -0.18
N PHE A 102 1.31 1.58 0.17
CA PHE A 102 0.85 1.13 1.49
C PHE A 102 -0.05 -0.07 1.34
N VAL A 103 0.34 -1.17 1.97
CA VAL A 103 -0.39 -2.43 1.93
C VAL A 103 -0.68 -2.94 3.34
N GLU A 104 -1.88 -3.43 3.54
CA GLU A 104 -2.30 -4.14 4.75
C GLU A 104 -2.33 -5.63 4.47
N TRP A 105 -1.76 -6.41 5.36
CA TRP A 105 -1.65 -7.86 5.21
C TRP A 105 -2.04 -8.59 6.51
N SER A 106 -2.34 -9.89 6.41
CA SER A 106 -2.57 -10.79 7.53
C SER A 106 -2.17 -12.22 7.17
N SER A 107 -3.11 -13.15 7.06
CA SER A 107 -2.89 -14.52 6.61
C SER A 107 -2.49 -14.59 5.14
N ARG A 108 -1.95 -15.71 4.71
CA ARG A 108 -1.66 -15.98 3.31
C ARG A 108 -2.90 -15.76 2.43
N GLY A 109 -2.75 -14.95 1.40
CA GLY A 109 -3.83 -14.58 0.47
C GLY A 109 -4.67 -13.40 0.95
N SER A 110 -4.42 -12.86 2.13
CA SER A 110 -5.10 -11.69 2.67
C SER A 110 -4.21 -10.46 2.54
N LEU A 111 -4.44 -9.68 1.49
CA LEU A 111 -3.73 -8.43 1.19
C LEU A 111 -4.72 -7.37 0.76
N LYS A 112 -4.50 -6.15 1.20
CA LYS A 112 -5.19 -4.97 0.69
C LYS A 112 -4.22 -3.85 0.42
N THR A 113 -4.08 -3.48 -0.84
CA THR A 113 -3.41 -2.25 -1.22
C THR A 113 -4.31 -1.07 -0.89
N ARG A 114 -3.83 -0.16 -0.06
CA ARG A 114 -4.52 1.08 0.34
C ARG A 114 -4.10 2.25 -0.51
N VAL A 115 -2.84 2.28 -0.86
CA VAL A 115 -2.23 3.30 -1.70
C VAL A 115 -1.40 2.59 -2.75
N ASP A 116 -1.73 2.79 -4.01
CA ASP A 116 -0.88 2.38 -5.12
C ASP A 116 0.42 3.20 -5.11
N TRP A 117 1.44 2.75 -5.88
CA TRP A 117 2.69 3.49 -5.96
C TRP A 117 2.46 4.97 -6.24
N THR A 118 2.90 5.81 -5.32
CA THR A 118 2.77 7.27 -5.39
C THR A 118 4.12 7.90 -5.10
N VAL A 119 4.52 8.85 -5.93
CA VAL A 119 5.74 9.64 -5.72
C VAL A 119 5.43 10.78 -4.75
N LEU A 120 6.28 10.94 -3.74
CA LEU A 120 6.24 12.03 -2.77
C LEU A 120 7.44 12.93 -2.97
N SER A 121 7.19 14.19 -3.24
CA SER A 121 8.20 15.26 -3.33
C SER A 121 7.84 16.48 -2.48
N GLU A 122 6.54 16.68 -2.23
CA GLU A 122 6.01 17.85 -1.54
C GLU A 122 4.94 17.49 -0.50
N ALA A 123 4.58 18.49 0.33
CA ALA A 123 3.58 18.31 1.38
C ALA A 123 2.20 17.91 0.83
N ASN A 124 1.84 18.40 -0.35
CA ASN A 124 0.57 18.04 -0.98
C ASN A 124 0.50 16.56 -1.35
N ASP A 125 1.58 16.00 -1.88
CA ASP A 125 1.66 14.56 -2.23
C ASP A 125 1.50 13.71 -0.97
N ALA A 126 2.19 14.10 0.11
CA ALA A 126 2.10 13.44 1.40
C ALA A 126 0.67 13.47 1.96
N SER A 127 -0.02 14.61 1.86
CA SER A 127 -1.41 14.74 2.34
C SER A 127 -2.37 13.86 1.54
N VAL A 128 -2.20 13.74 0.24
CA VAL A 128 -3.03 12.83 -0.60
C VAL A 128 -2.84 11.37 -0.18
N VAL A 129 -1.58 10.94 0.03
CA VAL A 129 -1.27 9.58 0.49
C VAL A 129 -1.80 9.35 1.91
N ALA A 130 -1.59 10.31 2.81
CA ALA A 130 -2.06 10.24 4.19
C ALA A 130 -3.58 10.11 4.28
N GLU A 131 -4.33 10.88 3.48
CA GLU A 131 -5.79 10.77 3.40
C GLU A 131 -6.23 9.40 2.90
N ALA A 132 -5.55 8.85 1.89
CA ALA A 132 -5.85 7.52 1.37
C ALA A 132 -5.59 6.41 2.41
N ILE A 133 -4.52 6.53 3.21
CA ILE A 133 -4.22 5.62 4.32
C ILE A 133 -5.31 5.70 5.41
N ARG A 134 -5.76 6.91 5.77
CA ARG A 134 -6.80 7.15 6.78
C ARG A 134 -8.16 6.63 6.37
N LYS A 135 -8.46 6.58 5.07
CA LYS A 135 -9.78 6.14 4.58
C LYS A 135 -10.10 4.76 5.13
N ARG A 136 -11.14 4.72 5.97
CA ARG A 136 -11.66 3.49 6.53
C ARG A 136 -12.21 2.61 5.41
N SER A 137 -11.67 1.42 5.26
CA SER A 137 -12.31 0.43 4.40
C SER A 137 -12.97 -0.64 5.26
N GLU A 138 -14.21 -0.89 4.97
CA GLU A 138 -14.88 -2.08 5.44
C GLU A 138 -14.20 -3.30 4.83
N GLY A 139 -13.78 -4.29 5.62
CA GLY A 139 -13.50 -5.60 5.07
C GLY A 139 -12.22 -6.35 5.40
N LEU A 140 -11.18 -5.77 6.03
CA LEU A 140 -10.02 -6.58 6.47
C LEU A 140 -10.15 -7.18 7.88
N HIS A 141 -11.09 -6.71 8.68
CA HIS A 141 -11.24 -7.14 10.08
C HIS A 141 -11.87 -8.51 10.29
N ARG A 142 -12.14 -9.25 9.22
CA ARG A 142 -12.55 -10.66 9.32
C ARG A 142 -11.90 -11.44 8.20
N ASP A 143 -10.67 -11.87 8.46
CA ASP A 143 -10.09 -12.93 7.68
C ASP A 143 -10.93 -14.20 7.89
N PRO A 144 -11.63 -14.70 6.87
CA PRO A 144 -12.41 -15.93 6.98
C PRO A 144 -11.53 -17.16 7.24
N HIS A 145 -10.21 -17.04 7.12
CA HIS A 145 -9.23 -18.11 7.31
C HIS A 145 -8.58 -18.12 8.69
N GLY A 146 -9.06 -17.25 9.61
CA GLY A 146 -8.51 -17.15 10.96
C GLY A 146 -7.37 -16.15 11.06
N ALA A 147 -7.17 -15.68 12.25
CA ALA A 147 -6.27 -14.61 12.64
C ALA A 147 -4.79 -15.02 12.60
N LYS A 148 -4.25 -15.37 11.45
CA LYS A 148 -2.86 -15.79 11.29
C LYS A 148 -1.99 -14.66 10.77
N THR A 149 -0.68 -14.79 11.03
CA THR A 149 0.36 -13.83 10.66
C THR A 149 1.28 -14.44 9.61
N SER A 150 1.21 -13.96 8.36
CA SER A 150 2.03 -14.45 7.26
C SER A 150 3.02 -13.40 6.79
N ILE A 151 4.12 -13.23 7.54
CA ILE A 151 5.22 -12.32 7.17
C ILE A 151 5.84 -12.76 5.83
N SER A 152 5.96 -14.06 5.61
CA SER A 152 6.46 -14.60 4.34
C SER A 152 5.62 -14.13 3.15
N TYR A 153 4.29 -14.17 3.27
CA TYR A 153 3.39 -13.68 2.24
C TYR A 153 3.50 -12.15 2.06
N ALA A 154 3.61 -11.40 3.16
CA ALA A 154 3.80 -9.96 3.10
C ALA A 154 5.09 -9.58 2.35
N ILE A 155 6.21 -10.30 2.58
CA ILE A 155 7.45 -10.12 1.84
C ILE A 155 7.23 -10.47 0.36
N ASP A 156 6.62 -11.61 0.06
CA ASP A 156 6.42 -12.08 -1.30
C ASP A 156 5.61 -11.09 -2.15
N VAL A 157 4.48 -10.62 -1.63
CA VAL A 157 3.64 -9.64 -2.35
C VAL A 157 4.30 -8.27 -2.44
N SER A 158 5.14 -7.91 -1.46
CA SER A 158 5.92 -6.68 -1.50
C SER A 158 7.02 -6.73 -2.57
N VAL A 159 7.68 -7.88 -2.74
CA VAL A 159 8.63 -8.12 -3.84
C VAL A 159 7.94 -7.97 -5.20
N ASP A 160 6.75 -8.55 -5.35
CA ASP A 160 5.96 -8.47 -6.58
C ASP A 160 5.42 -7.04 -6.84
N ALA A 161 5.23 -6.24 -5.80
CA ALA A 161 4.81 -4.85 -5.95
C ALA A 161 5.87 -4.00 -6.68
N PHE A 162 7.17 -4.27 -6.52
CA PHE A 162 8.23 -3.55 -7.23
C PHE A 162 8.20 -3.78 -8.74
N ASP A 163 7.61 -4.87 -9.22
CA ASP A 163 7.45 -5.10 -10.67
C ASP A 163 6.42 -4.12 -11.28
N LYS A 164 5.63 -3.43 -10.45
CA LYS A 164 4.65 -2.41 -10.83
C LYS A 164 5.10 -0.98 -10.51
N LEU A 165 6.32 -0.81 -10.00
CA LEU A 165 6.86 0.52 -9.68
C LEU A 165 6.98 1.33 -10.98
N PRO A 166 6.33 2.51 -11.09
CA PRO A 166 6.25 3.25 -12.35
C PRO A 166 7.49 4.09 -12.67
N VAL A 167 8.44 4.19 -11.73
CA VAL A 167 9.61 5.06 -11.83
C VAL A 167 10.89 4.31 -11.46
N PRO A 168 12.06 4.68 -12.03
CA PRO A 168 13.35 4.19 -11.58
C PRO A 168 13.61 4.57 -10.12
N THR A 169 14.42 3.78 -9.41
CA THR A 169 14.78 4.04 -8.02
C THR A 169 16.20 3.61 -7.74
N LEU A 170 16.92 4.37 -6.90
CA LEU A 170 18.25 4.00 -6.44
C LEU A 170 18.21 2.83 -5.46
N ARG A 171 17.13 2.72 -4.67
CA ARG A 171 17.02 1.71 -3.62
C ARG A 171 15.58 1.22 -3.44
N ARG A 172 15.44 -0.07 -3.12
CA ARG A 172 14.16 -0.72 -2.82
C ARG A 172 14.13 -1.17 -1.38
N VAL A 173 13.08 -0.82 -0.67
CA VAL A 173 12.89 -1.14 0.75
C VAL A 173 11.51 -1.75 0.98
N ILE A 174 11.46 -2.83 1.74
CA ILE A 174 10.25 -3.35 2.35
C ILE A 174 10.30 -2.96 3.83
N ASP A 175 9.35 -2.18 4.27
CA ASP A 175 9.12 -1.83 5.66
C ASP A 175 8.00 -2.71 6.20
N ILE A 176 8.33 -3.70 7.05
CA ILE A 176 7.37 -4.63 7.64
C ILE A 176 7.10 -4.27 9.08
N SER A 177 5.85 -3.99 9.43
CA SER A 177 5.39 -3.88 10.81
C SER A 177 4.48 -5.02 11.19
N GLY A 178 4.57 -5.48 12.45
CA GLY A 178 3.70 -6.52 12.99
C GLY A 178 4.06 -6.88 14.43
N ASP A 179 3.12 -7.55 15.11
CA ASP A 179 3.17 -7.88 16.54
C ASP A 179 3.42 -9.37 16.84
N GLY A 180 3.71 -10.18 15.81
CA GLY A 180 3.88 -11.63 15.99
C GLY A 180 4.92 -12.26 15.08
N THR A 181 5.08 -13.58 15.24
CA THR A 181 5.95 -14.41 14.42
C THR A 181 5.24 -14.92 13.16
N ASN A 182 6.00 -15.37 12.15
CA ASN A 182 5.42 -16.00 10.97
C ASN A 182 4.83 -17.37 11.30
N ASN A 183 3.51 -17.48 11.29
CA ASN A 183 2.79 -18.73 11.62
C ASN A 183 1.89 -19.24 10.48
N ASP A 184 2.01 -18.65 9.29
CA ASP A 184 1.26 -19.02 8.08
C ASP A 184 2.08 -18.74 6.81
N GLY A 185 1.71 -19.37 5.71
CA GLY A 185 2.32 -19.14 4.41
C GLY A 185 3.49 -20.06 4.07
N SER A 186 4.40 -19.55 3.24
CA SER A 186 5.63 -20.23 2.81
C SER A 186 6.74 -20.12 3.86
N SER A 187 7.91 -20.71 3.56
CA SER A 187 9.11 -20.49 4.37
C SER A 187 9.48 -19.01 4.41
N LEU A 188 9.59 -18.44 5.61
CA LEU A 188 10.00 -17.06 5.81
C LEU A 188 11.42 -16.83 5.27
N GLU A 189 12.32 -17.79 5.47
CA GLU A 189 13.69 -17.72 4.97
C GLU A 189 13.73 -17.66 3.43
N GLU A 190 12.92 -18.48 2.73
CA GLU A 190 12.86 -18.45 1.27
C GLU A 190 12.33 -17.13 0.74
N SER A 191 11.26 -16.60 1.34
CA SER A 191 10.70 -15.29 0.97
C SER A 191 11.70 -14.16 1.20
N ARG A 192 12.40 -14.19 2.34
CA ARG A 192 13.47 -13.25 2.68
C ARG A 192 14.62 -13.33 1.66
N LEU A 193 15.12 -14.53 1.36
CA LEU A 193 16.18 -14.73 0.36
C LEU A 193 15.79 -14.23 -1.02
N ARG A 194 14.54 -14.43 -1.45
CA ARG A 194 14.00 -13.91 -2.72
C ARG A 194 14.08 -12.39 -2.79
N ALA A 195 13.73 -11.69 -1.71
CA ALA A 195 13.86 -10.23 -1.64
C ALA A 195 15.33 -9.78 -1.75
N LEU A 196 16.23 -10.42 -0.99
CA LEU A 196 17.65 -10.10 -0.99
C LEU A 196 18.31 -10.34 -2.35
N GLN A 197 17.94 -11.40 -3.06
CA GLN A 197 18.42 -11.70 -4.42
C GLN A 197 18.02 -10.63 -5.44
N LYS A 198 16.90 -9.92 -5.21
CA LYS A 198 16.47 -8.76 -6.01
C LYS A 198 17.05 -7.43 -5.49
N ALA A 199 18.06 -7.46 -4.62
CA ALA A 199 18.64 -6.28 -3.98
C ALA A 199 17.60 -5.40 -3.24
N ILE A 200 16.61 -6.01 -2.61
CA ILE A 200 15.60 -5.35 -1.78
C ILE A 200 16.05 -5.47 -0.32
N VAL A 201 16.06 -4.35 0.39
CA VAL A 201 16.33 -4.31 1.84
C VAL A 201 15.03 -4.51 2.59
N ILE A 202 15.03 -5.32 3.64
CA ILE A 202 13.88 -5.53 4.52
C ILE A 202 14.21 -4.91 5.87
N ASN A 203 13.43 -3.93 6.29
CA ASN A 203 13.46 -3.32 7.62
C ASN A 203 12.23 -3.72 8.42
N GLY A 204 12.34 -3.72 9.75
CA GLY A 204 11.29 -4.14 10.65
C GLY A 204 10.81 -3.06 11.61
N LEU A 205 9.52 -3.06 11.90
CA LEU A 205 8.87 -2.34 12.99
C LEU A 205 8.13 -3.39 13.86
N PRO A 206 8.86 -4.14 14.71
CA PRO A 206 8.23 -5.04 15.66
C PRO A 206 7.42 -4.26 16.69
N ILE A 207 6.17 -4.72 16.93
CA ILE A 207 5.21 -4.08 17.83
C ILE A 207 5.04 -4.96 19.07
N GLY A 208 5.08 -4.34 20.26
CA GLY A 208 4.93 -5.04 21.53
C GLY A 208 6.18 -5.77 22.00
N ALA A 209 6.21 -6.04 23.29
CA ALA A 209 7.32 -6.74 23.97
C ALA A 209 6.97 -8.21 24.31
N GLU A 210 5.98 -8.78 23.63
CA GLU A 210 5.52 -10.13 23.90
C GLU A 210 6.60 -11.17 23.55
N MET A 211 6.63 -12.25 24.34
CA MET A 211 7.56 -13.35 24.11
C MET A 211 6.83 -14.55 23.50
N GLU A 212 7.32 -15.03 22.38
CA GLU A 212 6.87 -16.26 21.76
C GLU A 212 8.07 -17.19 21.55
N ASN A 213 7.93 -18.46 21.94
CA ASN A 213 9.00 -19.48 21.84
C ASN A 213 10.35 -19.09 22.47
N GLY A 214 10.36 -18.19 23.46
CA GLY A 214 11.56 -17.79 24.20
C GLY A 214 12.31 -16.61 23.60
N GLU A 215 11.77 -15.92 22.60
CA GLU A 215 12.30 -14.66 22.05
C GLU A 215 11.20 -13.61 21.98
N THR A 216 11.58 -12.35 22.06
CA THR A 216 10.69 -11.20 21.86
C THR A 216 10.41 -11.00 20.37
N THR A 217 9.31 -10.29 20.04
CA THR A 217 9.01 -9.91 18.66
C THR A 217 10.19 -9.17 18.00
N ALA A 218 10.87 -8.31 18.75
CA ALA A 218 12.05 -7.58 18.26
C ALA A 218 13.21 -8.53 17.91
N GLU A 219 13.55 -9.48 18.79
CA GLU A 219 14.60 -10.48 18.54
C GLU A 219 14.26 -11.37 17.35
N TYR A 220 12.97 -11.75 17.22
CA TYR A 220 12.50 -12.54 16.08
C TYR A 220 12.69 -11.78 14.76
N TYR A 221 12.28 -10.49 14.71
CA TYR A 221 12.44 -9.65 13.53
C TYR A 221 13.90 -9.48 13.16
N GLU A 222 14.77 -9.24 14.14
CA GLU A 222 16.21 -9.07 13.92
C GLU A 222 16.87 -10.32 13.32
N ARG A 223 16.48 -11.52 13.80
CA ARG A 223 17.08 -12.77 13.35
C ARG A 223 16.47 -13.31 12.05
N HIS A 224 15.15 -13.19 11.89
CA HIS A 224 14.41 -13.96 10.89
C HIS A 224 13.77 -13.10 9.79
N VAL A 225 13.46 -11.83 10.06
CA VAL A 225 12.68 -10.99 9.13
C VAL A 225 13.56 -10.05 8.33
N ILE A 226 14.34 -9.19 9.01
CA ILE A 226 15.12 -8.17 8.33
C ILE A 226 16.27 -8.75 7.52
N GLY A 227 16.73 -7.98 6.52
CA GLY A 227 17.88 -8.39 5.69
C GLY A 227 18.25 -7.37 4.65
N GLY A 228 19.46 -7.56 4.13
CA GLY A 228 20.09 -6.67 3.17
C GLY A 228 21.03 -5.64 3.82
N PRO A 229 21.83 -4.93 3.00
CA PRO A 229 22.80 -3.97 3.50
C PRO A 229 22.14 -2.84 4.29
N GLY A 230 22.56 -2.64 5.54
CA GLY A 230 22.06 -1.59 6.40
C GLY A 230 20.64 -1.80 6.93
N SER A 231 20.10 -3.03 6.80
CA SER A 231 18.80 -3.37 7.40
C SER A 231 18.79 -3.16 8.91
N PHE A 232 17.64 -2.80 9.47
CA PHE A 232 17.48 -2.49 10.89
C PHE A 232 16.04 -2.72 11.35
N ILE A 233 15.88 -2.77 12.68
CA ILE A 233 14.57 -2.68 13.33
C ILE A 233 14.47 -1.39 14.14
N ILE A 234 13.25 -0.90 14.33
CA ILE A 234 12.89 0.07 15.36
C ILE A 234 11.69 -0.50 16.11
N PRO A 235 11.88 -1.03 17.32
CA PRO A 235 10.78 -1.58 18.12
C PRO A 235 9.82 -0.46 18.58
N ALA A 236 8.56 -0.82 18.78
CA ALA A 236 7.53 0.04 19.37
C ALA A 236 6.76 -0.76 20.42
N ASP A 237 7.15 -0.65 21.69
CA ASP A 237 6.57 -1.44 22.78
C ASP A 237 5.25 -0.85 23.30
N SER A 238 4.90 0.34 22.87
CA SER A 238 3.66 1.02 23.26
C SER A 238 3.08 1.88 22.12
N SER A 239 1.79 2.14 22.19
CA SER A 239 1.10 3.04 21.26
C SER A 239 1.69 4.45 21.22
N ALA A 240 2.24 4.92 22.34
CA ALA A 240 2.89 6.23 22.41
C ALA A 240 4.22 6.27 21.64
N GLU A 241 4.94 5.16 21.61
CA GLU A 241 6.21 5.01 20.91
C GLU A 241 6.02 4.75 19.42
N PHE A 242 4.88 4.21 19.03
CA PHE A 242 4.61 3.75 17.67
C PHE A 242 4.77 4.87 16.64
N GLN A 243 4.14 6.03 16.85
CA GLN A 243 4.28 7.18 15.94
C GLN A 243 5.73 7.67 15.85
N TRP A 244 6.41 7.75 16.99
CA TRP A 244 7.82 8.14 17.03
C TRP A 244 8.69 7.13 16.27
N ALA A 245 8.45 5.84 16.47
CA ALA A 245 9.17 4.75 15.80
C ALA A 245 9.03 4.84 14.27
N ILE A 246 7.81 5.07 13.75
CA ILE A 246 7.57 5.23 12.31
C ILE A 246 8.31 6.45 11.75
N ILE A 247 8.24 7.61 12.40
CA ILE A 247 8.92 8.83 11.96
C ILE A 247 10.43 8.58 11.86
N ASN A 248 11.04 8.01 12.91
CA ASN A 248 12.47 7.72 12.92
C ASN A 248 12.86 6.66 11.90
N LYS A 249 12.00 5.67 11.70
CA LYS A 249 12.22 4.63 10.70
C LYS A 249 12.23 5.21 9.29
N LEU A 250 11.24 6.01 8.92
CA LEU A 250 11.16 6.69 7.62
C LEU A 250 12.37 7.63 7.41
N ILE A 251 12.73 8.41 8.44
CA ILE A 251 13.93 9.26 8.37
C ILE A 251 15.17 8.43 8.06
N ARG A 252 15.38 7.31 8.76
CA ARG A 252 16.53 6.44 8.55
C ARG A 252 16.51 5.79 7.17
N GLU A 253 15.37 5.34 6.70
CA GLU A 253 15.19 4.74 5.37
C GLU A 253 15.50 5.72 4.25
N VAL A 254 15.04 6.96 4.36
CA VAL A 254 15.30 7.99 3.37
C VAL A 254 16.75 8.48 3.43
N SER A 255 17.31 8.69 4.64
CA SER A 255 18.67 9.26 4.84
C SER A 255 19.81 8.31 4.45
N SER A 256 19.59 7.00 4.37
CA SER A 256 20.64 6.01 4.15
C SER A 256 21.41 6.19 2.83
N ILE A 257 20.97 7.06 1.93
CA ILE A 257 21.62 7.41 0.67
C ILE A 257 22.71 8.47 0.87
N SER A 258 22.59 9.29 1.91
CA SER A 258 23.51 10.42 2.15
C SER A 258 24.88 9.99 2.70
N GLY A 259 25.03 8.75 3.17
CA GLY A 259 26.25 8.25 3.83
C GLY A 259 27.38 7.83 2.88
N GLU A 260 27.12 7.51 1.62
CA GLU A 260 28.16 7.05 0.69
C GLU A 260 28.95 8.16 -0.03
N LYS A 261 28.54 9.41 0.11
CA LYS A 261 29.22 10.56 -0.53
C LYS A 261 30.36 11.20 0.29
N ARG A 262 30.79 10.57 1.40
CA ARG A 262 31.89 11.09 2.23
C ARG A 262 32.99 10.07 2.43
N SER A 263 33.70 9.73 1.37
CA SER A 263 35.06 9.21 1.45
C SER A 263 35.81 9.48 0.14
#